data_e34195bcf0b4b289b717a0a5f831e5e4
#
_entry.id   e34195bcf0b4b289b717a0a5f831e5e4
#
_cell.length_a   1.000
_cell.length_b   1.000
_cell.length_c   1.000
_cell.angle_alpha   90.00
_cell.angle_beta   90.00
_cell.angle_gamma   90.00
#
_symmetry.space_group_name_H-M   'P 1'
#
loop_
_entity.id
_entity.type
_entity.pdbx_description
1 polymer ?
#
loop_
_entity_poly.entity_id
_entity_poly.type
_entity_poly.pdbx_seq_one_letter_code
_entity_poly.pdbx_strand_id
1 'polypeptide(L)'
;MNETLNTFNAQQTHAVKLLQKLETFLQQGALAGVPIDPALSGKIHNAIASLADEKLKVALIGGFSEGKTSIAAAWMEKLDKTSMKISHQESSNEVKVYEVGQDFVLIDTPGLFGFKEQENDDTHAIEKYKDITKKYVSEAHLVLYVMNPTNPIKESHQEDLTWLFRTLDLLPRSIFVLSRFDEVADVEDEDDYEHNLNIKRANVAKRLSEMISLTAQEQADLSIVGVAANPFDLGTEHWLANSEQFKSLSHISSLQAATTEKIQHSGGNMALANDMRSSVIRDILHNQLPVAIDNDEKISQEVLKLDSLYSRMKTELAQADREIENTVINLREFVIRYFSDLILQAQGCSMETFSEFFEREVGDDGIIVSMRLENEFSRQIQPIEINMEKMQLSFDTEVNQFNTTIKAFG
;
A
#
# COMPACT_ATOMS: atom_id res chain seq x y z
N MET A 1 8.87 -36.75 20.46
CA MET A 1 9.62 -36.29 19.27
C MET A 1 8.76 -36.33 18.01
N ASN A 2 8.10 -37.43 17.65
CA ASN A 2 7.24 -37.49 16.45
C ASN A 2 6.02 -36.56 16.54
N GLU A 3 5.41 -36.37 17.71
CA GLU A 3 4.26 -35.50 17.91
C GLU A 3 4.62 -34.01 17.77
N THR A 4 5.78 -33.62 18.30
CA THR A 4 6.33 -32.26 18.14
C THR A 4 6.66 -31.96 16.67
N LEU A 5 7.20 -32.93 15.94
CA LEU A 5 7.52 -32.81 14.53
C LEU A 5 6.26 -32.68 13.66
N ASN A 6 5.21 -33.45 13.99
CA ASN A 6 3.93 -33.39 13.31
C ASN A 6 3.23 -32.05 13.55
N THR A 7 3.26 -31.53 14.78
CA THR A 7 2.73 -30.19 15.12
C THR A 7 3.48 -29.09 14.39
N PHE A 8 4.80 -29.21 14.32
CA PHE A 8 5.68 -28.29 13.58
C PHE A 8 5.33 -28.26 12.08
N ASN A 9 5.23 -29.40 11.44
CA ASN A 9 4.88 -29.51 10.02
C ASN A 9 3.45 -29.01 9.74
N ALA A 10 2.51 -29.24 10.67
CA ALA A 10 1.16 -28.74 10.54
C ALA A 10 1.09 -27.21 10.63
N GLN A 11 1.81 -26.59 11.57
CA GLN A 11 1.90 -25.12 11.70
C GLN A 11 2.57 -24.49 10.48
N GLN A 12 3.65 -25.06 9.99
CA GLN A 12 4.33 -24.63 8.78
C GLN A 12 3.41 -24.68 7.56
N THR A 13 2.72 -25.81 7.38
CA THR A 13 1.74 -26.01 6.29
C THR A 13 0.61 -24.99 6.40
N HIS A 14 0.12 -24.70 7.61
CA HIS A 14 -0.94 -23.70 7.83
C HIS A 14 -0.48 -22.29 7.45
N ALA A 15 0.71 -21.91 7.86
CA ALA A 15 1.29 -20.60 7.54
C ALA A 15 1.52 -20.40 6.02
N VAL A 16 2.04 -21.43 5.33
CA VAL A 16 2.16 -21.41 3.86
C VAL A 16 0.81 -21.21 3.19
N LYS A 17 -0.21 -22.00 3.59
CA LYS A 17 -1.57 -21.86 3.03
C LYS A 17 -2.16 -20.46 3.26
N LEU A 18 -1.87 -19.86 4.40
CA LEU A 18 -2.35 -18.52 4.73
C LEU A 18 -1.69 -17.45 3.83
N LEU A 19 -0.36 -17.55 3.64
CA LEU A 19 0.38 -16.65 2.74
C LEU A 19 -0.04 -16.81 1.28
N GLN A 20 -0.27 -18.05 0.83
CA GLN A 20 -0.79 -18.30 -0.52
C GLN A 20 -2.20 -17.71 -0.73
N LYS A 21 -3.07 -17.77 0.28
CA LYS A 21 -4.38 -17.10 0.22
C LYS A 21 -4.24 -15.57 0.13
N LEU A 22 -3.28 -15.00 0.84
CA LEU A 22 -3.00 -13.56 0.73
C LEU A 22 -2.44 -13.17 -0.63
N GLU A 23 -1.54 -13.98 -1.19
CA GLU A 23 -1.05 -13.76 -2.55
C GLU A 23 -2.20 -13.78 -3.56
N THR A 24 -3.11 -14.76 -3.43
CA THR A 24 -4.33 -14.84 -4.25
C THR A 24 -5.22 -13.61 -4.05
N PHE A 25 -5.40 -13.15 -2.81
CA PHE A 25 -6.16 -11.93 -2.51
C PHE A 25 -5.54 -10.70 -3.17
N LEU A 26 -4.22 -10.52 -3.11
CA LEU A 26 -3.56 -9.41 -3.79
C LEU A 26 -3.72 -9.50 -5.32
N GLN A 27 -3.58 -10.69 -5.90
CA GLN A 27 -3.80 -10.89 -7.34
C GLN A 27 -5.23 -10.54 -7.75
N GLN A 28 -6.23 -10.94 -6.96
CA GLN A 28 -7.63 -10.59 -7.19
C GLN A 28 -7.86 -9.08 -7.04
N GLY A 29 -7.22 -8.45 -6.05
CA GLY A 29 -7.22 -7.00 -5.87
C GLY A 29 -6.67 -6.27 -7.10
N ALA A 30 -5.54 -6.75 -7.66
CA ALA A 30 -4.97 -6.19 -8.89
C ALA A 30 -5.94 -6.26 -10.06
N LEU A 31 -6.64 -7.41 -10.23
CA LEU A 31 -7.66 -7.57 -11.26
C LEU A 31 -8.86 -6.65 -11.05
N ALA A 32 -9.14 -6.26 -9.82
CA ALA A 32 -10.17 -5.28 -9.47
C ALA A 32 -9.69 -3.82 -9.54
N GLY A 33 -8.47 -3.57 -10.06
CA GLY A 33 -7.92 -2.22 -10.22
C GLY A 33 -7.33 -1.62 -8.93
N VAL A 34 -7.04 -2.45 -7.92
CA VAL A 34 -6.30 -2.00 -6.73
C VAL A 34 -4.81 -1.99 -7.08
N PRO A 35 -4.12 -0.83 -7.04
CA PRO A 35 -2.69 -0.80 -7.30
C PRO A 35 -1.96 -1.58 -6.20
N ILE A 36 -1.35 -2.70 -6.56
CA ILE A 36 -0.55 -3.48 -5.63
C ILE A 36 0.87 -2.94 -5.63
N ASP A 37 1.35 -2.57 -4.45
CA ASP A 37 2.76 -2.26 -4.27
C ASP A 37 3.60 -3.51 -4.57
N PRO A 38 4.51 -3.47 -5.59
CA PRO A 38 5.40 -4.58 -5.89
C PRO A 38 6.23 -5.04 -4.68
N ALA A 39 6.52 -4.13 -3.74
CA ALA A 39 7.22 -4.44 -2.51
C ALA A 39 6.41 -5.39 -1.61
N LEU A 40 5.08 -5.30 -1.57
CA LEU A 40 4.23 -6.20 -0.80
C LEU A 40 4.20 -7.61 -1.39
N SER A 41 4.08 -7.73 -2.71
CA SER A 41 4.18 -9.03 -3.40
C SER A 41 5.55 -9.68 -3.16
N GLY A 42 6.62 -8.89 -3.20
CA GLY A 42 7.97 -9.35 -2.86
C GLY A 42 8.09 -9.83 -1.41
N LYS A 43 7.46 -9.15 -0.45
CA LYS A 43 7.43 -9.57 0.96
C LYS A 43 6.77 -10.94 1.14
N ILE A 44 5.62 -11.17 0.52
CA ILE A 44 4.92 -12.47 0.61
C ILE A 44 5.78 -13.57 -0.01
N HIS A 45 6.32 -13.32 -1.19
CA HIS A 45 7.18 -14.29 -1.87
C HIS A 45 8.41 -14.65 -1.03
N ASN A 46 9.08 -13.65 -0.46
CA ASN A 46 10.22 -13.86 0.42
C ASN A 46 9.81 -14.57 1.72
N ALA A 47 8.64 -14.25 2.27
CA ALA A 47 8.11 -14.93 3.45
C ALA A 47 7.81 -16.41 3.18
N ILE A 48 7.27 -16.76 2.01
CA ILE A 48 7.05 -18.15 1.58
C ILE A 48 8.41 -18.86 1.41
N ALA A 49 9.38 -18.21 0.74
CA ALA A 49 10.71 -18.76 0.54
C ALA A 49 11.46 -18.93 1.86
N SER A 50 11.32 -18.01 2.82
CA SER A 50 11.96 -18.11 4.14
C SER A 50 11.44 -19.28 5.00
N LEU A 51 10.29 -19.88 4.62
CA LEU A 51 9.80 -21.11 5.26
C LEU A 51 10.74 -22.30 5.08
N ALA A 52 11.47 -22.33 3.99
CA ALA A 52 12.46 -23.37 3.70
C ALA A 52 13.86 -23.01 4.22
N ASP A 53 14.05 -21.76 4.65
CA ASP A 53 15.32 -21.27 5.19
C ASP A 53 15.26 -21.30 6.73
N GLU A 54 16.01 -22.21 7.32
CA GLU A 54 16.08 -22.38 8.79
C GLU A 54 16.89 -21.26 9.48
N LYS A 55 17.51 -20.34 8.72
CA LYS A 55 18.33 -19.26 9.25
C LYS A 55 17.48 -18.19 9.95
N LEU A 56 17.86 -17.84 11.17
CA LEU A 56 17.27 -16.73 11.91
C LEU A 56 17.66 -15.39 11.27
N LYS A 57 16.69 -14.55 10.92
CA LYS A 57 16.90 -13.19 10.42
C LYS A 57 16.81 -12.18 11.55
N VAL A 58 17.87 -11.41 11.80
CA VAL A 58 17.93 -10.36 12.83
C VAL A 58 18.09 -9.00 12.17
N ALA A 59 17.17 -8.07 12.41
CA ALA A 59 17.24 -6.70 11.92
C ALA A 59 17.75 -5.73 12.97
N LEU A 60 18.68 -4.86 12.58
CA LEU A 60 19.14 -3.72 13.35
C LEU A 60 18.37 -2.48 12.93
N ILE A 61 17.67 -1.86 13.88
CA ILE A 61 16.88 -0.64 13.69
C ILE A 61 17.39 0.44 14.63
N GLY A 62 17.30 1.69 14.22
CA GLY A 62 17.67 2.85 15.06
C GLY A 62 17.96 4.08 14.21
N GLY A 63 18.20 5.21 14.84
CA GLY A 63 18.51 6.47 14.19
C GLY A 63 19.85 6.46 13.41
N PHE A 64 20.08 7.51 12.68
CA PHE A 64 21.38 7.71 12.01
C PHE A 64 22.47 7.91 13.07
N SER A 65 23.65 7.32 12.86
CA SER A 65 24.81 7.41 13.79
C SER A 65 24.61 6.86 15.21
N GLU A 66 23.56 6.08 15.47
CA GLU A 66 23.33 5.44 16.79
C GLU A 66 24.18 4.18 17.02
N GLY A 67 25.14 3.88 16.15
CA GLY A 67 26.10 2.81 16.36
C GLY A 67 25.64 1.42 15.94
N LYS A 68 24.58 1.29 15.14
CA LYS A 68 24.02 0.00 14.66
C LYS A 68 25.09 -0.96 14.13
N THR A 69 25.87 -0.51 13.16
CA THR A 69 26.92 -1.35 12.54
C THR A 69 28.03 -1.73 13.52
N SER A 70 28.32 -0.88 14.51
CA SER A 70 29.28 -1.18 15.57
C SER A 70 28.74 -2.22 16.55
N ILE A 71 27.46 -2.12 16.92
CA ILE A 71 26.76 -3.14 17.73
C ILE A 71 26.77 -4.48 17.00
N ALA A 72 26.46 -4.48 15.70
CA ALA A 72 26.50 -5.69 14.90
C ALA A 72 27.88 -6.36 14.89
N ALA A 73 28.93 -5.58 14.65
CA ALA A 73 30.30 -6.08 14.64
C ALA A 73 30.74 -6.65 16.01
N ALA A 74 30.38 -5.95 17.09
CA ALA A 74 30.65 -6.39 18.45
C ALA A 74 29.87 -7.67 18.82
N TRP A 75 28.58 -7.72 18.49
CA TRP A 75 27.70 -8.86 18.78
C TRP A 75 28.17 -10.15 18.07
N MET A 76 28.69 -10.02 16.84
CA MET A 76 29.27 -11.12 16.08
C MET A 76 30.68 -11.52 16.54
N GLU A 77 31.22 -10.87 17.55
CA GLU A 77 32.64 -11.02 17.98
C GLU A 77 33.66 -10.81 16.83
N LYS A 78 33.21 -10.15 15.75
CA LYS A 78 34.02 -9.77 14.59
C LYS A 78 34.13 -8.27 14.57
N LEU A 79 34.99 -7.71 15.40
CA LEU A 79 35.21 -6.27 15.52
C LEU A 79 35.65 -5.62 14.20
N ASP A 80 36.20 -6.39 13.29
CA ASP A 80 36.57 -5.93 11.95
C ASP A 80 35.38 -5.98 10.97
N LYS A 81 34.86 -4.81 10.65
CA LYS A 81 33.75 -4.63 9.69
C LYS A 81 34.09 -5.15 8.28
N THR A 82 35.37 -5.23 7.92
CA THR A 82 35.85 -5.68 6.60
C THR A 82 35.79 -7.21 6.45
N SER A 83 35.75 -7.94 7.57
CA SER A 83 35.66 -9.41 7.59
C SER A 83 34.24 -9.93 7.41
N MET A 84 33.22 -9.06 7.49
CA MET A 84 31.82 -9.42 7.30
C MET A 84 31.55 -9.58 5.79
N LYS A 85 31.19 -10.79 5.38
CA LYS A 85 30.77 -11.02 3.98
C LYS A 85 29.41 -10.39 3.74
N ILE A 86 29.37 -9.34 2.95
CA ILE A 86 28.12 -8.76 2.44
C ILE A 86 27.59 -9.73 1.39
N SER A 87 26.49 -10.42 1.68
CA SER A 87 25.86 -11.34 0.75
C SER A 87 24.98 -10.63 -0.27
N HIS A 88 24.43 -9.47 0.10
CA HIS A 88 23.59 -8.64 -0.78
C HIS A 88 23.69 -7.18 -0.38
N GLN A 89 23.86 -6.29 -1.36
CA GLN A 89 23.86 -4.85 -1.20
C GLN A 89 22.96 -4.25 -2.29
N GLU A 90 21.83 -3.68 -1.88
CA GLU A 90 20.98 -2.87 -2.76
C GLU A 90 21.43 -1.41 -2.68
N SER A 91 22.39 -0.99 -3.50
CA SER A 91 23.04 0.32 -3.60
C SER A 91 23.85 0.84 -2.37
N SER A 92 24.70 1.85 -2.59
CA SER A 92 25.79 2.23 -1.66
C SER A 92 25.36 2.84 -0.31
N ASN A 93 24.08 3.21 -0.15
CA ASN A 93 23.53 3.82 1.06
C ASN A 93 22.39 2.99 1.70
N GLU A 94 22.18 1.75 1.27
CA GLU A 94 21.02 0.94 1.59
C GLU A 94 21.35 -0.23 2.50
N VAL A 95 20.30 -1.04 2.79
CA VAL A 95 20.36 -2.20 3.69
C VAL A 95 21.52 -3.12 3.36
N LYS A 96 22.31 -3.47 4.36
CA LYS A 96 23.39 -4.45 4.25
C LYS A 96 22.99 -5.74 4.92
N VAL A 97 23.09 -6.84 4.17
CA VAL A 97 22.79 -8.17 4.67
C VAL A 97 24.09 -8.92 4.88
N TYR A 98 24.30 -9.39 6.10
CA TYR A 98 25.49 -10.15 6.50
C TYR A 98 25.07 -11.57 6.85
N GLU A 99 25.70 -12.57 6.22
CA GLU A 99 25.57 -13.95 6.67
C GLU A 99 26.54 -14.21 7.84
N VAL A 100 26.02 -14.70 8.94
CA VAL A 100 26.76 -14.98 10.15
C VAL A 100 26.64 -16.47 10.50
N GLY A 101 27.68 -17.22 10.16
CA GLY A 101 27.67 -18.68 10.32
C GLY A 101 26.66 -19.37 9.40
N GLN A 102 26.15 -20.52 9.86
CA GLN A 102 25.09 -21.26 9.14
C GLN A 102 23.69 -20.96 9.70
N ASP A 103 23.61 -20.32 10.88
CA ASP A 103 22.40 -20.32 11.69
C ASP A 103 21.58 -19.02 11.58
N PHE A 104 22.19 -17.89 11.20
CA PHE A 104 21.43 -16.64 11.08
C PHE A 104 22.01 -15.62 10.08
N VAL A 105 21.14 -14.66 9.74
CA VAL A 105 21.40 -13.54 8.83
C VAL A 105 21.17 -12.25 9.60
N LEU A 106 22.14 -11.33 9.54
CA LEU A 106 22.02 -9.99 10.11
C LEU A 106 21.67 -8.99 9.03
N ILE A 107 20.65 -8.18 9.28
CA ILE A 107 20.15 -7.13 8.39
C ILE A 107 20.44 -5.78 9.06
N ASP A 108 21.46 -5.05 8.60
CA ASP A 108 21.78 -3.71 9.06
C ASP A 108 20.97 -2.70 8.20
N THR A 109 19.97 -2.10 8.81
CA THR A 109 19.12 -1.14 8.12
C THR A 109 19.66 0.26 8.29
N PRO A 110 19.54 1.11 7.27
CA PRO A 110 19.80 2.54 7.41
C PRO A 110 18.80 3.16 8.40
N GLY A 111 19.14 4.32 8.95
CA GLY A 111 18.35 4.94 10.02
C GLY A 111 16.90 5.22 9.67
N LEU A 112 15.97 4.51 10.30
CA LEU A 112 14.53 4.68 10.09
C LEU A 112 14.03 6.09 10.46
N PHE A 113 14.72 6.76 11.39
CA PHE A 113 14.26 7.97 12.05
C PHE A 113 15.08 9.23 11.74
N GLY A 114 16.13 9.14 10.91
CA GLY A 114 17.08 10.23 10.72
C GLY A 114 16.77 11.22 9.60
N PHE A 115 15.78 10.97 8.76
CA PHE A 115 15.57 11.74 7.53
C PHE A 115 14.71 12.99 7.68
N LYS A 116 13.91 13.10 8.75
CA LYS A 116 13.14 14.33 9.03
C LYS A 116 14.05 15.48 9.54
N GLU A 117 15.31 15.20 9.93
CA GLU A 117 16.25 16.19 10.46
C GLU A 117 17.24 16.74 9.39
N GLN A 118 17.32 16.15 8.20
CA GLN A 118 18.06 16.70 7.07
C GLN A 118 17.07 17.26 6.04
N GLU A 119 16.85 18.55 6.10
CA GLU A 119 16.20 19.32 5.04
C GLU A 119 17.03 19.20 3.75
N ASN A 120 16.75 18.19 2.96
CA ASN A 120 17.20 18.10 1.58
C ASN A 120 16.01 17.79 0.67
N ASP A 121 15.93 18.54 -0.42
CA ASP A 121 14.87 18.67 -1.41
C ASP A 121 14.43 17.38 -2.15
N ASP A 122 14.77 16.19 -1.69
CA ASP A 122 14.50 14.92 -2.37
C ASP A 122 13.52 14.04 -1.58
N THR A 123 12.25 14.46 -1.51
CA THR A 123 11.17 13.73 -0.83
C THR A 123 11.00 12.30 -1.35
N HIS A 124 11.20 12.06 -2.66
CA HIS A 124 11.11 10.73 -3.27
C HIS A 124 12.21 9.76 -2.83
N ALA A 125 13.43 10.25 -2.57
CA ALA A 125 14.52 9.43 -2.08
C ALA A 125 14.28 8.99 -0.63
N ILE A 126 13.68 9.84 0.18
CA ILE A 126 13.32 9.58 1.59
C ILE A 126 12.21 8.53 1.69
N GLU A 127 11.15 8.66 0.89
CA GLU A 127 10.04 7.69 0.85
C GLU A 127 10.54 6.31 0.42
N LYS A 128 11.30 6.22 -0.67
CA LYS A 128 11.90 4.97 -1.15
C LYS A 128 12.78 4.30 -0.10
N TYR A 129 13.53 5.08 0.64
CA TYR A 129 14.42 4.60 1.70
C TYR A 129 13.64 4.04 2.89
N LYS A 130 12.56 4.71 3.31
CA LYS A 130 11.65 4.25 4.36
C LYS A 130 10.97 2.94 3.95
N ASP A 131 10.56 2.83 2.70
CA ASP A 131 9.90 1.63 2.17
C ASP A 131 10.83 0.42 2.10
N ILE A 132 12.08 0.61 1.65
CA ILE A 132 13.09 -0.45 1.64
C ILE A 132 13.38 -0.94 3.06
N THR A 133 13.59 -0.02 4.00
CA THR A 133 13.82 -0.37 5.41
C THR A 133 12.62 -1.13 5.99
N LYS A 134 11.40 -0.67 5.74
CA LYS A 134 10.16 -1.35 6.17
C LYS A 134 10.07 -2.78 5.63
N LYS A 135 10.42 -3.00 4.38
CA LYS A 135 10.47 -4.33 3.76
C LYS A 135 11.31 -5.30 4.59
N TYR A 136 12.56 -4.94 4.86
CA TYR A 136 13.48 -5.82 5.58
C TYR A 136 13.11 -6.02 7.06
N VAL A 137 12.59 -5.00 7.70
CA VAL A 137 12.12 -5.07 9.09
C VAL A 137 10.97 -6.04 9.25
N SER A 138 9.99 -6.02 8.33
CA SER A 138 8.86 -6.96 8.38
C SER A 138 9.26 -8.41 8.14
N GLU A 139 10.41 -8.66 7.49
CA GLU A 139 10.97 -9.99 7.26
C GLU A 139 11.82 -10.51 8.43
N ALA A 140 12.18 -9.65 9.39
CA ALA A 140 13.03 -10.04 10.51
C ALA A 140 12.29 -10.93 11.52
N HIS A 141 12.99 -11.94 12.03
CA HIS A 141 12.51 -12.80 13.11
C HIS A 141 12.76 -12.17 14.48
N LEU A 142 13.86 -11.42 14.61
CA LEU A 142 14.25 -10.68 15.82
C LEU A 142 14.67 -9.27 15.42
N VAL A 143 14.35 -8.30 16.25
CA VAL A 143 14.68 -6.88 16.05
C VAL A 143 15.57 -6.39 17.19
N LEU A 144 16.73 -5.84 16.85
CA LEU A 144 17.57 -5.08 17.77
C LEU A 144 17.32 -3.59 17.50
N TYR A 145 16.58 -2.95 18.42
CA TYR A 145 16.29 -1.53 18.32
C TYR A 145 17.41 -0.74 19.05
N VAL A 146 18.34 -0.20 18.27
CA VAL A 146 19.52 0.51 18.77
C VAL A 146 19.21 1.98 18.99
N MET A 147 19.55 2.51 20.14
CA MET A 147 19.27 3.90 20.54
C MET A 147 20.39 4.49 21.36
N ASN A 148 20.53 5.81 21.32
CA ASN A 148 21.46 6.55 22.19
C ASN A 148 20.90 6.64 23.61
N PRO A 149 21.67 6.32 24.65
CA PRO A 149 21.20 6.32 26.04
C PRO A 149 20.88 7.72 26.59
N THR A 150 21.38 8.78 25.97
CA THR A 150 21.11 10.17 26.42
C THR A 150 19.68 10.59 26.04
N ASN A 151 19.21 10.23 24.83
CA ASN A 151 17.84 10.50 24.36
C ASN A 151 17.30 9.31 23.59
N PRO A 152 16.94 8.21 24.26
CA PRO A 152 16.70 6.94 23.62
C PRO A 152 15.46 6.92 22.74
N ILE A 153 14.41 7.66 23.07
CA ILE A 153 13.15 7.68 22.33
C ILE A 153 12.69 9.12 22.16
N LYS A 154 12.55 9.56 20.90
CA LYS A 154 12.10 10.91 20.53
C LYS A 154 10.60 10.90 20.17
N GLU A 155 9.89 11.99 20.47
CA GLU A 155 8.46 12.13 20.09
C GLU A 155 8.24 12.01 18.57
N SER A 156 9.19 12.51 17.77
CA SER A 156 9.14 12.39 16.31
C SER A 156 9.09 10.95 15.78
N HIS A 157 9.42 9.97 16.62
CA HIS A 157 9.41 8.55 16.28
C HIS A 157 8.07 7.85 16.55
N GLN A 158 7.06 8.53 17.12
CA GLN A 158 5.81 7.91 17.58
C GLN A 158 5.08 7.13 16.49
N GLU A 159 4.95 7.68 15.28
CA GLU A 159 4.29 7.00 14.14
C GLU A 159 5.01 5.71 13.75
N ASP A 160 6.34 5.79 13.66
CA ASP A 160 7.16 4.63 13.29
C ASP A 160 7.19 3.56 14.38
N LEU A 161 7.21 3.97 15.66
CA LEU A 161 7.11 3.06 16.80
C LEU A 161 5.75 2.37 16.87
N THR A 162 4.67 3.12 16.60
CA THR A 162 3.31 2.55 16.52
C THR A 162 3.22 1.54 15.39
N TRP A 163 3.76 1.87 14.22
CA TRP A 163 3.81 0.95 13.09
C TRP A 163 4.61 -0.32 13.41
N LEU A 164 5.82 -0.18 13.97
CA LEU A 164 6.67 -1.32 14.33
C LEU A 164 6.02 -2.23 15.38
N PHE A 165 5.52 -1.64 16.46
CA PHE A 165 5.16 -2.40 17.66
C PHE A 165 3.67 -2.69 17.79
N ARG A 166 2.79 -1.94 17.08
CA ARG A 166 1.35 -2.18 17.09
C ARG A 166 0.84 -2.73 15.78
N THR A 167 1.31 -2.22 14.62
CA THR A 167 0.87 -2.71 13.32
C THR A 167 1.57 -4.01 12.93
N LEU A 168 2.92 -4.08 13.07
CA LEU A 168 3.70 -5.27 12.75
C LEU A 168 3.86 -6.24 13.92
N ASP A 169 3.45 -5.85 15.15
CA ASP A 169 3.53 -6.67 16.37
C ASP A 169 4.94 -7.21 16.65
N LEU A 170 5.94 -6.34 16.49
CA LEU A 170 7.33 -6.72 16.67
C LEU A 170 7.80 -6.67 18.13
N LEU A 171 7.02 -6.09 19.04
CA LEU A 171 7.42 -5.89 20.43
C LEU A 171 7.85 -7.18 21.13
N PRO A 172 7.13 -8.33 21.01
CA PRO A 172 7.53 -9.57 21.67
C PRO A 172 8.89 -10.11 21.21
N ARG A 173 9.32 -9.75 19.99
CA ARG A 173 10.59 -10.19 19.38
C ARG A 173 11.64 -9.09 19.29
N SER A 174 11.45 -7.97 20.03
CA SER A 174 12.38 -6.85 20.06
C SER A 174 13.23 -6.83 21.32
N ILE A 175 14.50 -6.43 21.15
CA ILE A 175 15.44 -6.09 22.20
C ILE A 175 15.86 -4.65 21.98
N PHE A 176 15.74 -3.83 23.03
CA PHE A 176 16.14 -2.44 23.02
C PHE A 176 17.59 -2.32 23.48
N VAL A 177 18.46 -1.82 22.60
CA VAL A 177 19.90 -1.72 22.84
C VAL A 177 20.28 -0.26 23.03
N LEU A 178 20.69 0.08 24.25
CA LEU A 178 21.27 1.36 24.57
C LEU A 178 22.75 1.32 24.16
N SER A 179 23.08 1.92 23.03
CA SER A 179 24.44 1.95 22.49
C SER A 179 25.31 2.99 23.20
N ARG A 180 26.65 2.89 23.07
CA ARG A 180 27.60 3.81 23.69
C ARG A 180 27.29 4.02 25.16
N PHE A 181 27.09 2.93 25.89
CA PHE A 181 26.65 3.00 27.28
C PHE A 181 27.76 3.54 28.20
N ASP A 182 29.02 3.46 27.77
CA ASP A 182 30.20 4.10 28.41
C ASP A 182 30.18 5.64 28.41
N GLU A 183 29.27 6.28 27.64
CA GLU A 183 29.04 7.73 27.72
C GLU A 183 28.18 8.15 28.94
N VAL A 184 27.46 7.19 29.57
CA VAL A 184 26.48 7.48 30.63
C VAL A 184 26.71 6.68 31.92
N ALA A 185 27.59 5.70 31.90
CA ALA A 185 27.95 4.88 33.05
C ALA A 185 29.43 4.52 32.99
N ASP A 186 30.04 4.31 34.19
CA ASP A 186 31.35 3.70 34.28
C ASP A 186 31.22 2.20 34.01
N VAL A 187 31.68 1.76 32.81
CA VAL A 187 31.60 0.35 32.41
C VAL A 187 32.69 -0.53 33.06
N GLU A 188 33.62 0.06 33.82
CA GLU A 188 34.58 -0.67 34.63
C GLU A 188 34.03 -0.97 36.04
N ASP A 189 33.00 -0.22 36.49
CA ASP A 189 32.30 -0.41 37.76
C ASP A 189 30.90 -1.02 37.51
N GLU A 190 30.75 -2.30 37.87
CA GLU A 190 29.49 -3.04 37.67
C GLU A 190 28.32 -2.43 38.45
N ASP A 191 28.56 -1.88 39.65
CA ASP A 191 27.51 -1.25 40.48
C ASP A 191 27.02 0.06 39.82
N ASP A 192 27.93 0.87 39.27
CA ASP A 192 27.56 2.09 38.54
C ASP A 192 26.87 1.76 37.22
N TYR A 193 27.36 0.75 36.49
CA TYR A 193 26.73 0.28 35.25
C TYR A 193 25.28 -0.18 35.48
N GLU A 194 25.06 -1.08 36.47
CA GLU A 194 23.71 -1.59 36.75
C GLU A 194 22.79 -0.49 37.30
N HIS A 195 23.29 0.43 38.13
CA HIS A 195 22.52 1.57 38.62
C HIS A 195 22.01 2.43 37.45
N ASN A 196 22.89 2.85 36.57
CA ASN A 196 22.55 3.67 35.43
C ASN A 196 21.64 2.92 34.40
N LEU A 197 21.89 1.64 34.20
CA LEU A 197 21.07 0.80 33.34
C LEU A 197 19.63 0.72 33.87
N ASN A 198 19.41 0.54 35.14
CA ASN A 198 18.08 0.51 35.74
C ASN A 198 17.32 1.83 35.58
N ILE A 199 18.01 2.97 35.75
CA ILE A 199 17.42 4.30 35.45
C ILE A 199 17.01 4.41 34.00
N LYS A 200 17.87 3.99 33.08
CA LYS A 200 17.57 4.06 31.63
C LYS A 200 16.47 3.09 31.22
N ARG A 201 16.43 1.87 31.76
CA ARG A 201 15.33 0.90 31.58
C ARG A 201 13.99 1.51 31.97
N ALA A 202 13.90 2.13 33.15
CA ALA A 202 12.68 2.79 33.61
C ALA A 202 12.25 3.94 32.68
N ASN A 203 13.19 4.75 32.19
CA ASN A 203 12.93 5.86 31.29
C ASN A 203 12.45 5.39 29.93
N VAL A 204 13.07 4.37 29.33
CA VAL A 204 12.66 3.78 28.04
C VAL A 204 11.27 3.16 28.16
N ALA A 205 11.02 2.35 29.19
CA ALA A 205 9.72 1.72 29.41
C ALA A 205 8.61 2.77 29.60
N LYS A 206 8.86 3.83 30.34
CA LYS A 206 7.90 4.93 30.51
C LYS A 206 7.58 5.62 29.18
N ARG A 207 8.60 6.02 28.42
CA ARG A 207 8.40 6.69 27.12
C ARG A 207 7.69 5.82 26.09
N LEU A 208 8.05 4.54 26.01
CA LEU A 208 7.33 3.58 25.17
C LEU A 208 5.86 3.46 25.59
N SER A 209 5.59 3.38 26.89
CA SER A 209 4.22 3.32 27.41
C SER A 209 3.40 4.56 27.03
N GLU A 210 3.99 5.74 27.11
CA GLU A 210 3.35 7.00 26.72
C GLU A 210 3.05 7.07 25.22
N MET A 211 3.94 6.55 24.37
CA MET A 211 3.82 6.64 22.91
C MET A 211 2.95 5.57 22.28
N ILE A 212 3.05 4.33 22.78
CA ILE A 212 2.38 3.16 22.17
C ILE A 212 1.45 2.41 23.12
N SER A 213 1.17 2.98 24.32
CA SER A 213 0.22 2.43 25.30
C SER A 213 0.52 0.99 25.68
N LEU A 214 1.71 0.73 26.28
CA LEU A 214 2.09 -0.61 26.72
C LEU A 214 1.15 -1.12 27.82
N THR A 215 0.80 -2.39 27.76
CA THR A 215 0.17 -3.10 28.87
C THR A 215 1.19 -3.36 29.99
N ALA A 216 0.72 -3.65 31.20
CA ALA A 216 1.60 -3.98 32.32
C ALA A 216 2.48 -5.21 32.03
N GLN A 217 1.93 -6.21 31.31
CA GLN A 217 2.66 -7.40 30.91
C GLN A 217 3.76 -7.07 29.89
N GLU A 218 3.42 -6.32 28.82
CA GLU A 218 4.40 -5.89 27.83
C GLU A 218 5.53 -5.08 28.44
N GLN A 219 5.21 -4.21 29.42
CA GLN A 219 6.21 -3.43 30.12
C GLN A 219 7.16 -4.29 30.95
N ALA A 220 6.64 -5.35 31.59
CA ALA A 220 7.45 -6.30 32.34
C ALA A 220 8.34 -7.17 31.45
N ASP A 221 7.86 -7.50 30.23
CA ASP A 221 8.55 -8.36 29.26
C ASP A 221 9.52 -7.59 28.35
N LEU A 222 9.69 -6.25 28.57
CA LEU A 222 10.66 -5.46 27.80
C LEU A 222 12.09 -5.94 28.07
N SER A 223 12.80 -6.30 27.02
CA SER A 223 14.24 -6.60 27.08
C SER A 223 15.04 -5.36 26.71
N ILE A 224 15.76 -4.76 27.67
CA ILE A 224 16.55 -3.55 27.48
C ILE A 224 17.96 -3.80 28.03
N VAL A 225 18.98 -3.61 27.18
CA VAL A 225 20.40 -3.83 27.51
C VAL A 225 21.23 -2.61 27.17
N GLY A 226 22.27 -2.34 27.98
CA GLY A 226 23.29 -1.34 27.69
C GLY A 226 24.51 -1.99 27.04
N VAL A 227 25.08 -1.39 26.01
CA VAL A 227 26.24 -1.95 25.30
C VAL A 227 27.17 -0.84 24.85
N ALA A 228 28.46 -0.99 25.14
CA ALA A 228 29.54 -0.16 24.62
C ALA A 228 30.29 -0.93 23.52
N ALA A 229 29.88 -0.77 22.28
CA ALA A 229 30.48 -1.50 21.13
C ALA A 229 31.93 -1.03 20.81
N ASN A 230 32.36 0.09 21.33
CA ASN A 230 33.72 0.62 21.21
C ASN A 230 34.05 1.37 22.50
N PRO A 231 34.23 0.67 23.65
CA PRO A 231 34.43 1.32 24.92
C PRO A 231 35.55 2.37 24.86
N PHE A 232 35.29 3.55 25.46
CA PHE A 232 36.21 4.69 25.54
C PHE A 232 36.72 5.20 24.16
N ASP A 233 36.05 4.82 23.06
CA ASP A 233 36.39 5.20 21.70
C ASP A 233 37.82 4.84 21.23
N LEU A 234 38.39 3.76 21.82
CA LEU A 234 39.77 3.32 21.57
C LEU A 234 39.97 2.67 20.18
N GLY A 235 38.88 2.32 19.52
CA GLY A 235 38.88 1.82 18.15
C GLY A 235 39.05 0.30 18.02
N THR A 236 38.73 -0.20 16.84
CA THR A 236 38.63 -1.63 16.53
C THR A 236 39.99 -2.35 16.74
N GLU A 237 41.10 -1.74 16.30
CA GLU A 237 42.44 -2.36 16.40
C GLU A 237 42.84 -2.59 17.85
N HIS A 238 42.56 -1.63 18.74
CA HIS A 238 42.82 -1.78 20.16
C HIS A 238 42.08 -2.97 20.76
N TRP A 239 40.76 -3.07 20.44
CA TRP A 239 39.90 -4.12 21.02
C TRP A 239 40.13 -5.50 20.42
N LEU A 240 40.59 -5.59 19.17
CA LEU A 240 41.04 -6.86 18.58
C LEU A 240 42.25 -7.45 19.29
N ALA A 241 43.14 -6.56 19.78
CA ALA A 241 44.33 -7.00 20.56
C ALA A 241 43.95 -7.31 22.03
N ASN A 242 42.84 -6.80 22.56
CA ASN A 242 42.43 -6.88 23.98
C ASN A 242 41.04 -7.51 24.12
N SER A 243 40.75 -8.64 23.47
CA SER A 243 39.42 -9.23 23.37
C SER A 243 38.75 -9.62 24.68
N GLU A 244 39.54 -10.05 25.71
CA GLU A 244 39.02 -10.40 27.03
C GLU A 244 38.52 -9.13 27.76
N GLN A 245 39.29 -8.05 27.72
CA GLN A 245 38.92 -6.78 28.31
C GLN A 245 37.74 -6.16 27.58
N PHE A 246 37.70 -6.31 26.23
CA PHE A 246 36.54 -5.89 25.44
C PHE A 246 35.23 -6.57 25.88
N LYS A 247 35.24 -7.87 26.11
CA LYS A 247 34.05 -8.62 26.56
C LYS A 247 33.53 -8.12 27.90
N SER A 248 34.44 -7.79 28.83
CA SER A 248 34.08 -7.24 30.11
C SER A 248 33.45 -5.86 29.97
N LEU A 249 34.14 -4.92 29.30
CA LEU A 249 33.76 -3.51 29.23
C LEU A 249 32.64 -3.19 28.27
N SER A 250 32.48 -4.00 27.25
CA SER A 250 31.42 -3.79 26.23
C SER A 250 30.03 -4.22 26.69
N HIS A 251 29.92 -5.07 27.71
CA HIS A 251 28.71 -5.76 28.14
C HIS A 251 27.94 -6.45 26.96
N ILE A 252 28.68 -6.82 25.90
CA ILE A 252 28.06 -7.47 24.73
C ILE A 252 27.47 -8.84 25.06
N SER A 253 28.00 -9.49 26.12
CA SER A 253 27.45 -10.75 26.64
C SER A 253 26.01 -10.61 27.12
N SER A 254 25.62 -9.45 27.67
CA SER A 254 24.24 -9.16 28.06
C SER A 254 23.29 -9.12 26.87
N LEU A 255 23.75 -8.57 25.73
CA LEU A 255 22.98 -8.61 24.47
C LEU A 255 22.87 -10.05 23.93
N GLN A 256 23.97 -10.82 23.98
CA GLN A 256 23.94 -12.23 23.56
C GLN A 256 23.01 -13.07 24.42
N ALA A 257 23.01 -12.86 25.74
CA ALA A 257 22.11 -13.52 26.67
C ALA A 257 20.64 -13.14 26.39
N ALA A 258 20.35 -11.85 26.24
CA ALA A 258 19.00 -11.35 25.93
C ALA A 258 18.47 -11.91 24.61
N THR A 259 19.32 -12.01 23.58
CA THR A 259 18.95 -12.62 22.30
C THR A 259 18.59 -14.10 22.46
N THR A 260 19.41 -14.84 23.22
CA THR A 260 19.19 -16.28 23.48
C THR A 260 17.89 -16.48 24.29
N GLU A 261 17.68 -15.68 25.29
CA GLU A 261 16.46 -15.71 26.11
C GLU A 261 15.19 -15.42 25.29
N LYS A 262 15.22 -14.39 24.44
CA LYS A 262 14.09 -14.10 23.52
C LYS A 262 13.79 -15.28 22.59
N ILE A 263 14.80 -15.89 21.98
CA ILE A 263 14.63 -17.06 21.12
C ILE A 263 14.01 -18.23 21.89
N GLN A 264 14.47 -18.48 23.12
CA GLN A 264 13.97 -19.58 23.95
C GLN A 264 12.52 -19.34 24.38
N HIS A 265 12.17 -18.15 24.84
CA HIS A 265 10.81 -17.82 25.28
C HIS A 265 9.81 -17.75 24.12
N SER A 266 10.25 -17.37 22.95
CA SER A 266 9.43 -17.32 21.73
C SER A 266 9.25 -18.69 21.04
N GLY A 267 9.71 -19.79 21.64
CA GLY A 267 9.60 -21.12 21.06
C GLY A 267 10.59 -21.41 19.94
N GLY A 268 11.72 -20.69 19.91
CA GLY A 268 12.79 -20.87 18.91
C GLY A 268 12.47 -20.20 17.56
N ASN A 269 13.30 -20.54 16.55
CA ASN A 269 13.23 -19.95 15.21
C ASN A 269 11.84 -20.06 14.55
N MET A 270 11.09 -21.11 14.88
CA MET A 270 9.76 -21.33 14.29
C MET A 270 8.69 -20.36 14.81
N ALA A 271 8.69 -20.08 16.11
CA ALA A 271 7.76 -19.10 16.67
C ALA A 271 8.06 -17.70 16.11
N LEU A 272 9.34 -17.32 16.05
CA LEU A 272 9.78 -16.07 15.44
C LEU A 272 9.39 -15.99 13.94
N ALA A 273 9.51 -17.09 13.19
CA ALA A 273 9.10 -17.13 11.79
C ALA A 273 7.58 -16.96 11.62
N ASN A 274 6.77 -17.52 12.53
CA ASN A 274 5.31 -17.33 12.54
C ASN A 274 4.92 -15.90 12.89
N ASP A 275 5.60 -15.27 13.85
CA ASP A 275 5.39 -13.87 14.20
C ASP A 275 5.75 -12.93 13.05
N MET A 276 6.86 -13.20 12.34
CA MET A 276 7.22 -12.46 11.14
C MET A 276 6.13 -12.54 10.08
N ARG A 277 5.58 -13.75 9.83
CA ARG A 277 4.49 -13.94 8.85
C ARG A 277 3.24 -13.17 9.27
N SER A 278 2.90 -13.22 10.55
CA SER A 278 1.78 -12.44 11.09
C SER A 278 1.98 -10.95 10.90
N SER A 279 3.21 -10.44 11.08
CA SER A 279 3.55 -9.04 10.83
C SER A 279 3.39 -8.64 9.37
N VAL A 280 3.88 -9.49 8.42
CA VAL A 280 3.71 -9.24 6.99
C VAL A 280 2.22 -9.22 6.61
N ILE A 281 1.44 -10.16 7.14
CA ILE A 281 -0.01 -10.23 6.92
C ILE A 281 -0.70 -8.96 7.41
N ARG A 282 -0.39 -8.50 8.62
CA ARG A 282 -0.96 -7.26 9.19
C ARG A 282 -0.60 -6.03 8.36
N ASP A 283 0.67 -5.93 7.93
CA ASP A 283 1.13 -4.81 7.07
C ASP A 283 0.36 -4.76 5.75
N ILE A 284 0.17 -5.92 5.11
CA ILE A 284 -0.61 -6.03 3.87
C ILE A 284 -2.06 -5.60 4.10
N LEU A 285 -2.72 -6.12 5.14
CA LEU A 285 -4.12 -5.80 5.44
C LEU A 285 -4.30 -4.33 5.82
N HIS A 286 -3.34 -3.75 6.55
CA HIS A 286 -3.39 -2.35 6.95
C HIS A 286 -3.27 -1.40 5.76
N ASN A 287 -2.42 -1.71 4.80
CA ASN A 287 -2.14 -0.83 3.66
C ASN A 287 -3.09 -1.06 2.47
N GLN A 288 -3.47 -2.31 2.20
CA GLN A 288 -4.20 -2.67 0.97
C GLN A 288 -5.71 -2.77 1.16
N LEU A 289 -6.17 -3.26 2.32
CA LEU A 289 -7.60 -3.43 2.56
C LEU A 289 -8.40 -2.12 2.49
N PRO A 290 -7.94 -0.99 3.08
CA PRO A 290 -8.65 0.28 2.94
C PRO A 290 -8.76 0.74 1.49
N VAL A 291 -7.72 0.56 0.68
CA VAL A 291 -7.73 0.90 -0.75
C VAL A 291 -8.71 0.03 -1.52
N ALA A 292 -8.74 -1.28 -1.21
CA ALA A 292 -9.68 -2.20 -1.84
C ALA A 292 -11.14 -1.83 -1.55
N ILE A 293 -11.45 -1.47 -0.30
CA ILE A 293 -12.80 -1.03 0.11
C ILE A 293 -13.18 0.26 -0.61
N ASP A 294 -12.30 1.26 -0.65
CA ASP A 294 -12.57 2.53 -1.32
C ASP A 294 -12.80 2.33 -2.83
N ASN A 295 -12.03 1.47 -3.46
CA ASN A 295 -12.20 1.13 -4.87
C ASN A 295 -13.50 0.37 -5.14
N ASP A 296 -13.88 -0.59 -4.28
CA ASP A 296 -15.15 -1.31 -4.37
C ASP A 296 -16.35 -0.36 -4.25
N GLU A 297 -16.31 0.57 -3.31
CA GLU A 297 -17.34 1.61 -3.17
C GLU A 297 -17.44 2.47 -4.44
N LYS A 298 -16.31 2.92 -5.00
CA LYS A 298 -16.27 3.74 -6.22
C LYS A 298 -16.81 2.96 -7.43
N ILE A 299 -16.39 1.71 -7.61
CA ILE A 299 -16.89 0.84 -8.69
C ILE A 299 -18.39 0.61 -8.54
N SER A 300 -18.86 0.33 -7.33
CA SER A 300 -20.28 0.14 -7.04
C SER A 300 -21.12 1.37 -7.39
N GLN A 301 -20.62 2.57 -7.07
CA GLN A 301 -21.29 3.82 -7.45
C GLN A 301 -21.36 4.01 -8.97
N GLU A 302 -20.30 3.68 -9.70
CA GLU A 302 -20.29 3.79 -11.17
C GLU A 302 -21.23 2.76 -11.82
N VAL A 303 -21.32 1.56 -11.27
CA VAL A 303 -22.30 0.54 -11.74
C VAL A 303 -23.74 1.05 -11.56
N LEU A 304 -24.06 1.64 -10.41
CA LEU A 304 -25.40 2.23 -10.17
C LEU A 304 -25.71 3.38 -11.13
N LYS A 305 -24.72 4.20 -11.48
CA LYS A 305 -24.90 5.27 -12.49
C LYS A 305 -25.19 4.68 -13.86
N LEU A 306 -24.46 3.64 -14.27
CA LEU A 306 -24.70 2.95 -15.55
C LEU A 306 -26.08 2.30 -15.64
N ASP A 307 -26.54 1.65 -14.56
CA ASP A 307 -27.89 1.08 -14.49
C ASP A 307 -28.96 2.16 -14.61
N SER A 308 -28.77 3.31 -13.97
CA SER A 308 -29.64 4.46 -14.07
C SER A 308 -29.65 5.01 -15.51
N LEU A 309 -28.49 5.17 -16.12
CA LEU A 309 -28.33 5.59 -17.51
C LEU A 309 -29.05 4.64 -18.46
N TYR A 310 -28.83 3.34 -18.31
CA TYR A 310 -29.49 2.31 -19.13
C TYR A 310 -31.01 2.40 -19.03
N SER A 311 -31.53 2.51 -17.81
CA SER A 311 -32.99 2.63 -17.57
C SER A 311 -33.58 3.90 -18.18
N ARG A 312 -32.87 5.03 -18.06
CA ARG A 312 -33.26 6.30 -18.70
C ARG A 312 -33.28 6.17 -20.22
N MET A 313 -32.21 5.68 -20.81
CA MET A 313 -32.10 5.50 -22.26
C MET A 313 -33.18 4.57 -22.83
N LYS A 314 -33.48 3.48 -22.13
CA LYS A 314 -34.55 2.56 -22.54
C LYS A 314 -35.91 3.27 -22.55
N THR A 315 -36.16 4.15 -21.60
CA THR A 315 -37.41 4.93 -21.54
C THR A 315 -37.47 5.98 -22.67
N GLU A 316 -36.35 6.71 -22.87
CA GLU A 316 -36.25 7.73 -23.91
C GLU A 316 -36.36 7.11 -25.31
N LEU A 317 -35.78 5.93 -25.56
CA LEU A 317 -35.90 5.21 -26.81
C LEU A 317 -37.36 4.80 -27.08
N ALA A 318 -38.05 4.26 -26.07
CA ALA A 318 -39.46 3.89 -26.20
C ALA A 318 -40.38 5.10 -26.41
N GLN A 319 -39.96 6.28 -25.93
CA GLN A 319 -40.66 7.53 -26.21
C GLN A 319 -40.41 8.00 -27.66
N ALA A 320 -39.14 7.95 -28.11
CA ALA A 320 -38.78 8.30 -29.50
C ALA A 320 -39.51 7.44 -30.51
N ASP A 321 -39.61 6.11 -30.28
CA ASP A 321 -40.39 5.21 -31.15
C ASP A 321 -41.85 5.67 -31.27
N ARG A 322 -42.49 6.02 -30.17
CA ARG A 322 -43.88 6.56 -30.19
C ARG A 322 -43.98 7.89 -30.92
N GLU A 323 -43.02 8.77 -30.75
CA GLU A 323 -42.97 10.08 -31.42
C GLU A 323 -42.81 9.86 -32.96
N ILE A 324 -41.97 8.93 -33.37
CA ILE A 324 -41.80 8.54 -34.79
C ILE A 324 -43.13 8.00 -35.38
N GLU A 325 -43.79 7.07 -34.67
CA GLU A 325 -45.09 6.53 -35.10
C GLU A 325 -46.14 7.62 -35.27
N ASN A 326 -46.27 8.53 -34.30
CA ASN A 326 -47.18 9.65 -34.34
C ASN A 326 -46.86 10.62 -35.49
N THR A 327 -45.56 10.88 -35.71
CA THR A 327 -45.12 11.74 -36.83
C THR A 327 -45.45 11.15 -38.15
N VAL A 328 -45.27 9.84 -38.34
CA VAL A 328 -45.69 9.15 -39.57
C VAL A 328 -47.19 9.27 -39.82
N ILE A 329 -48.00 9.15 -38.76
CA ILE A 329 -49.48 9.32 -38.90
C ILE A 329 -49.79 10.77 -39.28
N ASN A 330 -49.23 11.76 -38.58
CA ASN A 330 -49.46 13.17 -38.86
C ASN A 330 -49.04 13.57 -40.27
N LEU A 331 -47.90 13.08 -40.74
CA LEU A 331 -47.44 13.32 -42.12
C LEU A 331 -48.37 12.71 -43.17
N ARG A 332 -48.85 11.49 -42.91
CA ARG A 332 -49.84 10.84 -43.82
C ARG A 332 -51.14 11.65 -43.87
N GLU A 333 -51.67 12.10 -42.71
CA GLU A 333 -52.87 12.93 -42.66
C GLU A 333 -52.66 14.28 -43.37
N PHE A 334 -51.50 14.90 -43.19
CA PHE A 334 -51.16 16.15 -43.85
C PHE A 334 -51.15 15.95 -45.39
N VAL A 335 -50.46 14.92 -45.87
CA VAL A 335 -50.37 14.63 -47.32
C VAL A 335 -51.79 14.42 -47.91
N ILE A 336 -52.61 13.57 -47.27
CA ILE A 336 -53.99 13.31 -47.72
C ILE A 336 -54.80 14.60 -47.75
N ARG A 337 -54.76 15.39 -46.69
CA ARG A 337 -55.51 16.66 -46.60
C ARG A 337 -55.03 17.65 -47.66
N TYR A 338 -53.73 17.81 -47.78
CA TYR A 338 -53.10 18.74 -48.71
C TYR A 338 -53.51 18.45 -50.16
N PHE A 339 -53.38 17.18 -50.59
CA PHE A 339 -53.78 16.81 -51.94
C PHE A 339 -55.34 16.85 -52.15
N SER A 340 -56.09 16.51 -51.13
CA SER A 340 -57.56 16.67 -51.19
C SER A 340 -57.98 18.12 -51.38
N ASP A 341 -57.36 19.03 -50.66
CA ASP A 341 -57.63 20.47 -50.77
C ASP A 341 -57.18 21.00 -52.16
N LEU A 342 -56.05 20.58 -52.68
CA LEU A 342 -55.58 20.91 -54.02
C LEU A 342 -56.56 20.45 -55.10
N ILE A 343 -57.06 19.23 -55.00
CA ILE A 343 -58.04 18.67 -55.95
C ILE A 343 -59.32 19.46 -55.88
N LEU A 344 -59.83 19.75 -54.69
CA LEU A 344 -61.07 20.55 -54.51
C LEU A 344 -60.95 21.96 -55.11
N GLN A 345 -59.81 22.61 -54.85
CA GLN A 345 -59.55 23.93 -55.42
C GLN A 345 -59.47 23.89 -56.97
N ALA A 346 -58.75 22.91 -57.48
CA ALA A 346 -58.64 22.70 -58.92
C ALA A 346 -60.02 22.47 -59.61
N GLN A 347 -60.90 21.69 -58.95
CA GLN A 347 -62.26 21.45 -59.43
C GLN A 347 -63.13 22.70 -59.41
N GLY A 348 -62.83 23.65 -58.52
CA GLY A 348 -63.54 24.96 -58.39
C GLY A 348 -63.03 26.01 -59.37
N CYS A 349 -61.94 25.77 -60.14
CA CYS A 349 -61.39 26.73 -61.12
C CYS A 349 -62.15 26.66 -62.45
N SER A 350 -62.34 27.85 -63.04
CA SER A 350 -62.73 27.95 -64.47
C SER A 350 -61.51 27.74 -65.38
N MET A 351 -61.70 27.54 -66.67
CA MET A 351 -60.60 27.45 -67.63
C MET A 351 -59.70 28.70 -67.63
N GLU A 352 -60.27 29.85 -67.31
CA GLU A 352 -59.55 31.13 -67.23
C GLU A 352 -58.71 31.29 -65.97
N THR A 353 -59.16 30.75 -64.88
CA THR A 353 -58.47 30.87 -63.53
C THR A 353 -57.58 29.69 -63.21
N PHE A 354 -57.64 28.61 -64.03
CA PHE A 354 -56.85 27.41 -63.73
C PHE A 354 -55.36 27.64 -63.90
N SER A 355 -54.90 28.44 -64.86
CA SER A 355 -53.47 28.74 -65.01
C SER A 355 -52.86 29.49 -63.79
N GLU A 356 -53.58 30.47 -63.28
CA GLU A 356 -53.14 31.23 -62.05
C GLU A 356 -53.11 30.32 -60.81
N PHE A 357 -54.13 29.44 -60.69
CA PHE A 357 -54.16 28.46 -59.61
C PHE A 357 -52.95 27.50 -59.73
N PHE A 358 -52.66 26.97 -60.96
CA PHE A 358 -51.57 26.04 -61.17
C PHE A 358 -50.19 26.68 -60.82
N GLU A 359 -49.95 27.89 -61.35
CA GLU A 359 -48.70 28.63 -61.03
C GLU A 359 -48.53 28.90 -59.54
N ARG A 360 -49.61 29.23 -58.84
CA ARG A 360 -49.57 29.58 -57.40
C ARG A 360 -49.47 28.37 -56.50
N GLU A 361 -50.17 27.27 -56.79
CA GLU A 361 -50.31 26.15 -55.86
C GLU A 361 -49.51 24.92 -56.28
N VAL A 362 -49.18 24.77 -57.55
CA VAL A 362 -48.46 23.61 -58.10
C VAL A 362 -47.04 24.02 -58.57
N GLY A 363 -46.97 25.11 -59.37
CA GLY A 363 -45.75 25.57 -60.01
C GLY A 363 -45.23 24.67 -61.09
N ASP A 364 -44.18 25.12 -61.83
CA ASP A 364 -43.55 24.32 -62.86
C ASP A 364 -43.00 23.02 -62.26
N ASP A 365 -43.26 21.88 -62.90
CA ASP A 365 -42.85 20.55 -62.45
C ASP A 365 -43.29 20.18 -61.04
N GLY A 366 -44.29 20.87 -60.44
CA GLY A 366 -44.76 20.62 -59.09
C GLY A 366 -43.86 21.18 -57.97
N ILE A 367 -43.00 22.16 -58.27
CA ILE A 367 -41.99 22.69 -57.35
C ILE A 367 -42.58 23.25 -56.05
N ILE A 368 -43.77 23.90 -56.14
CA ILE A 368 -44.43 24.48 -54.99
C ILE A 368 -44.98 23.39 -54.06
N VAL A 369 -45.57 22.33 -54.65
CA VAL A 369 -46.03 21.15 -53.91
C VAL A 369 -44.85 20.48 -53.20
N SER A 370 -43.73 20.25 -53.88
CA SER A 370 -42.54 19.66 -53.31
C SER A 370 -42.00 20.50 -52.16
N MET A 371 -41.87 21.79 -52.33
CA MET A 371 -41.40 22.69 -51.27
C MET A 371 -42.33 22.70 -50.04
N ARG A 372 -43.65 22.63 -50.23
CA ARG A 372 -44.60 22.58 -49.08
C ARG A 372 -44.51 21.24 -48.36
N LEU A 373 -44.37 20.15 -49.06
CA LEU A 373 -44.16 18.82 -48.47
C LEU A 373 -42.82 18.75 -47.72
N GLU A 374 -41.74 19.21 -48.32
CA GLU A 374 -40.40 19.26 -47.67
C GLU A 374 -40.40 20.11 -46.44
N ASN A 375 -41.03 21.29 -46.49
CA ASN A 375 -41.10 22.17 -45.32
C ASN A 375 -41.86 21.51 -44.14
N GLU A 376 -43.02 20.90 -44.43
CA GLU A 376 -43.81 20.25 -43.39
C GLU A 376 -43.11 19.00 -42.85
N PHE A 377 -42.48 18.20 -43.71
CA PHE A 377 -41.71 17.03 -43.29
C PHE A 377 -40.55 17.43 -42.44
N SER A 378 -39.76 18.42 -42.86
CA SER A 378 -38.65 18.95 -42.05
C SER A 378 -39.15 19.49 -40.69
N ARG A 379 -40.26 20.22 -40.69
CA ARG A 379 -40.83 20.75 -39.48
C ARG A 379 -41.22 19.69 -38.45
N GLN A 380 -41.72 18.56 -38.88
CA GLN A 380 -42.15 17.45 -38.03
C GLN A 380 -41.06 16.49 -37.67
N ILE A 381 -40.02 16.29 -38.49
CA ILE A 381 -38.91 15.36 -38.28
C ILE A 381 -37.78 16.01 -37.45
N GLN A 382 -37.47 17.29 -37.71
CA GLN A 382 -36.35 17.99 -37.06
C GLN A 382 -36.35 17.91 -35.53
N PRO A 383 -37.49 18.01 -34.80
CA PRO A 383 -37.47 17.86 -33.33
C PRO A 383 -37.00 16.47 -32.89
N ILE A 384 -37.36 15.42 -33.64
CA ILE A 384 -36.96 14.02 -33.34
C ILE A 384 -35.45 13.86 -33.55
N GLU A 385 -34.92 14.37 -34.65
CA GLU A 385 -33.47 14.35 -34.94
C GLU A 385 -32.67 15.04 -33.84
N ILE A 386 -33.11 16.26 -33.46
CA ILE A 386 -32.46 17.02 -32.37
C ILE A 386 -32.48 16.24 -31.05
N ASN A 387 -33.60 15.57 -30.71
CA ASN A 387 -33.70 14.78 -29.50
C ASN A 387 -32.80 13.54 -29.57
N MET A 388 -32.72 12.86 -30.69
CA MET A 388 -31.82 11.72 -30.86
C MET A 388 -30.34 12.12 -30.78
N GLU A 389 -29.95 13.23 -31.39
CA GLU A 389 -28.59 13.77 -31.29
C GLU A 389 -28.22 14.11 -29.84
N LYS A 390 -29.13 14.76 -29.09
CA LYS A 390 -28.91 15.05 -27.65
C LYS A 390 -28.76 13.78 -26.84
N MET A 391 -29.56 12.76 -27.11
CA MET A 391 -29.51 11.48 -26.44
C MET A 391 -28.18 10.77 -26.69
N GLN A 392 -27.72 10.75 -27.94
CA GLN A 392 -26.41 10.20 -28.30
C GLN A 392 -25.26 10.93 -27.64
N LEU A 393 -25.27 12.27 -27.65
CA LEU A 393 -24.24 13.08 -27.01
C LEU A 393 -24.19 12.85 -25.49
N SER A 394 -25.34 12.74 -24.85
CA SER A 394 -25.42 12.41 -23.41
C SER A 394 -24.82 11.05 -23.12
N PHE A 395 -25.13 10.04 -23.94
CA PHE A 395 -24.60 8.69 -23.82
C PHE A 395 -23.07 8.66 -23.99
N ASP A 396 -22.57 9.29 -25.06
CA ASP A 396 -21.13 9.34 -25.33
C ASP A 396 -20.37 10.04 -24.20
N THR A 397 -20.95 11.08 -23.62
CA THR A 397 -20.36 11.80 -22.48
C THR A 397 -20.26 10.90 -21.25
N GLU A 398 -21.32 10.22 -20.86
CA GLU A 398 -21.36 9.32 -19.69
C GLU A 398 -20.44 8.11 -19.89
N VAL A 399 -20.41 7.51 -21.09
CA VAL A 399 -19.49 6.39 -21.42
C VAL A 399 -18.03 6.83 -21.34
N ASN A 400 -17.71 8.03 -21.84
CA ASN A 400 -16.35 8.56 -21.74
C ASN A 400 -15.95 8.84 -20.31
N GLN A 401 -16.87 9.36 -19.49
CA GLN A 401 -16.62 9.57 -18.05
C GLN A 401 -16.39 8.24 -17.33
N PHE A 402 -17.23 7.23 -17.59
CA PHE A 402 -17.04 5.88 -17.06
C PHE A 402 -15.67 5.29 -17.46
N ASN A 403 -15.33 5.34 -18.75
CA ASN A 403 -14.04 4.85 -19.23
C ASN A 403 -12.85 5.58 -18.59
N THR A 404 -12.98 6.87 -18.31
CA THR A 404 -11.95 7.67 -17.62
C THR A 404 -11.81 7.22 -16.17
N THR A 405 -12.93 6.99 -15.48
CA THR A 405 -12.94 6.49 -14.10
C THR A 405 -12.32 5.10 -14.02
N ILE A 406 -12.71 4.18 -14.89
CA ILE A 406 -12.14 2.81 -14.91
C ILE A 406 -10.64 2.80 -15.21
N LYS A 407 -10.16 3.66 -16.12
CA LYS A 407 -8.71 3.79 -16.39
C LYS A 407 -7.91 4.32 -15.21
N ALA A 408 -8.53 5.00 -14.26
CA ALA A 408 -7.87 5.44 -13.05
C ALA A 408 -7.64 4.31 -12.03
N PHE A 409 -8.32 3.16 -12.20
CA PHE A 409 -8.14 1.96 -11.37
C PHE A 409 -7.14 0.94 -11.96
N GLY A 410 -6.71 1.09 -13.19
CA GLY A 410 -5.72 0.23 -13.88
C GLY A 410 -4.45 0.95 -14.19
#